data_cee71369cbc9138e930dd86106cfdff0
#
_entry.id   cee71369cbc9138e930dd86106cfdff0
#
_cell.length_a   1.000
_cell.length_b   1.000
_cell.length_c   1.000
_cell.angle_alpha   90.00
_cell.angle_beta   90.00
_cell.angle_gamma   90.00
#
_symmetry.space_group_name_H-M   'P 1'
#
loop_
_entity.id
_entity.type
_entity.pdbx_description
1 polymer ?
#
loop_
_entity_poly.entity_id
_entity_poly.type
_entity_poly.pdbx_seq_one_letter_code
_entity_poly.pdbx_strand_id
1 'polypeptide(L)'
;VQPGIHTNIVVKYNDFNRRMVFDPKSFTAGDVDIINNTITITNHGLNDGDKVIHTAAASSGGLEDEKIYYIVRQSKNKVKLSLSRFESLEFAPEVVTITSASAGTLSPINPSLDLYKTNTVKFNLSDPSLCSFVGLASYTAFNLDLYTDRDFKDVFYSSRTTNTFEVSTTGSPGITTDAGLTLIVNDSLPEALFYKFTPVEGALISDIKKELIIDKEVVGYNQVDIKKSNYSGSFDITGIGVTNTFTYNVLSDLEANSYSLSEAELKYFTSSTNTYGPISEVTLKSKGSYYSETV
;
A
#
# COMPACT_ATOMS: atom_id res chain seq x y z
N VAL A 1 -16.40 -6.99 13.85
CA VAL A 1 -15.13 -7.19 13.11
C VAL A 1 -15.23 -6.35 11.85
N GLN A 2 -14.43 -5.30 11.75
CA GLN A 2 -14.35 -4.54 10.49
C GLN A 2 -13.57 -5.38 9.49
N PRO A 3 -14.09 -5.60 8.28
CA PRO A 3 -13.30 -6.24 7.23
C PRO A 3 -12.16 -5.29 6.86
N GLY A 4 -10.94 -5.69 7.17
CA GLY A 4 -9.75 -4.96 6.71
C GLY A 4 -9.71 -4.99 5.18
N ILE A 5 -9.22 -3.92 4.58
CA ILE A 5 -9.06 -3.82 3.12
C ILE A 5 -8.08 -4.91 2.62
N HIS A 6 -7.13 -5.30 3.47
CA HIS A 6 -6.07 -6.26 3.14
C HIS A 6 -6.20 -7.54 3.99
N THR A 7 -7.11 -8.45 3.62
CA THR A 7 -7.26 -9.75 4.30
C THR A 7 -6.53 -10.90 3.60
N ASN A 8 -6.34 -10.78 2.28
CA ASN A 8 -5.61 -11.75 1.47
C ASN A 8 -4.84 -10.98 0.38
N ILE A 9 -3.55 -10.80 0.62
CA ILE A 9 -2.67 -9.96 -0.20
C ILE A 9 -1.93 -10.86 -1.17
N VAL A 10 -2.22 -10.77 -2.45
CA VAL A 10 -1.52 -11.51 -3.51
C VAL A 10 -0.19 -10.84 -3.79
N VAL A 11 0.89 -11.60 -3.74
CA VAL A 11 2.24 -11.13 -4.04
C VAL A 11 2.76 -11.81 -5.29
N LYS A 12 3.37 -11.03 -6.18
CA LYS A 12 4.02 -11.48 -7.41
C LYS A 12 5.35 -10.79 -7.60
N TYR A 13 6.23 -11.41 -8.35
CA TYR A 13 7.46 -10.78 -8.83
C TYR A 13 7.30 -10.38 -10.30
N ASN A 14 7.51 -9.11 -10.59
CA ASN A 14 7.56 -8.61 -11.95
C ASN A 14 9.02 -8.70 -12.45
N ASP A 15 9.29 -9.65 -13.35
CA ASP A 15 10.63 -9.93 -13.84
C ASP A 15 11.19 -8.77 -14.69
N PHE A 16 10.36 -8.08 -15.44
CA PHE A 16 10.78 -6.98 -16.30
C PHE A 16 11.29 -5.80 -15.48
N ASN A 17 10.51 -5.38 -14.50
CA ASN A 17 10.85 -4.26 -13.62
C ASN A 17 11.69 -4.68 -12.41
N ARG A 18 11.87 -5.99 -12.18
CA ARG A 18 12.58 -6.58 -11.01
C ARG A 18 12.04 -6.07 -9.68
N ARG A 19 10.72 -6.08 -9.53
CA ARG A 19 10.02 -5.55 -8.35
C ARG A 19 8.95 -6.50 -7.84
N MET A 20 8.76 -6.51 -6.53
CA MET A 20 7.60 -7.15 -5.92
C MET A 20 6.37 -6.27 -6.12
N VAL A 21 5.29 -6.86 -6.59
CA VAL A 21 4.00 -6.22 -6.77
C VAL A 21 2.94 -6.93 -5.94
N PHE A 22 1.95 -6.17 -5.52
CA PHE A 22 0.95 -6.59 -4.55
C PHE A 22 -0.45 -6.35 -5.10
N ASP A 23 -1.35 -7.30 -4.89
CA ASP A 23 -2.76 -7.18 -5.24
C ASP A 23 -3.02 -6.51 -6.60
N PRO A 24 -2.53 -7.07 -7.71
CA PRO A 24 -2.75 -6.51 -9.04
C PRO A 24 -4.24 -6.25 -9.29
N LYS A 25 -4.57 -5.05 -9.74
CA LYS A 25 -5.94 -4.59 -9.96
C LYS A 25 -6.22 -4.56 -11.46
N SER A 26 -6.99 -5.51 -11.96
CA SER A 26 -7.39 -5.57 -13.37
C SER A 26 -8.57 -4.65 -13.65
N PHE A 27 -8.58 -4.09 -14.85
CA PHE A 27 -9.66 -3.30 -15.39
C PHE A 27 -9.88 -3.65 -16.87
N THR A 28 -11.11 -3.43 -17.36
CA THR A 28 -11.50 -3.64 -18.76
C THR A 28 -11.46 -2.33 -19.55
N ALA A 29 -11.57 -2.40 -20.87
CA ALA A 29 -11.69 -1.19 -21.68
C ALA A 29 -12.92 -0.34 -21.30
N GLY A 30 -14.00 -0.97 -20.85
CA GLY A 30 -15.22 -0.27 -20.40
C GLY A 30 -15.04 0.51 -19.09
N ASP A 31 -13.99 0.21 -18.32
CA ASP A 31 -13.67 0.90 -17.08
C ASP A 31 -12.83 2.17 -17.30
N VAL A 32 -12.41 2.44 -18.55
CA VAL A 32 -11.55 3.58 -18.90
C VAL A 32 -12.38 4.72 -19.46
N ASP A 33 -12.40 5.85 -18.79
CA ASP A 33 -13.00 7.10 -19.25
C ASP A 33 -11.92 8.00 -19.84
N ILE A 34 -11.87 8.06 -21.17
CA ILE A 34 -10.87 8.84 -21.91
C ILE A 34 -11.12 10.35 -21.83
N ILE A 35 -12.35 10.78 -21.56
CA ILE A 35 -12.70 12.21 -21.45
C ILE A 35 -12.14 12.78 -20.15
N ASN A 36 -12.29 12.04 -19.07
CA ASN A 36 -11.86 12.47 -17.75
C ASN A 36 -10.47 11.88 -17.35
N ASN A 37 -9.85 11.06 -18.19
CA ASN A 37 -8.61 10.36 -17.93
C ASN A 37 -8.68 9.52 -16.64
N THR A 38 -9.79 8.80 -16.41
CA THR A 38 -9.97 7.99 -15.21
C THR A 38 -10.11 6.51 -15.54
N ILE A 39 -9.64 5.68 -14.61
CA ILE A 39 -9.80 4.23 -14.62
C ILE A 39 -10.66 3.86 -13.42
N THR A 40 -11.75 3.11 -13.66
CA THR A 40 -12.64 2.62 -12.62
C THR A 40 -12.18 1.24 -12.15
N ILE A 41 -11.87 1.10 -10.87
CA ILE A 41 -11.48 -0.15 -10.23
C ILE A 41 -12.19 -0.19 -8.87
N THR A 42 -13.16 -1.06 -8.73
CA THR A 42 -13.99 -1.14 -7.51
C THR A 42 -13.14 -1.47 -6.28
N ASN A 43 -13.24 -0.61 -5.25
CA ASN A 43 -12.54 -0.77 -3.98
C ASN A 43 -11.03 -0.99 -4.16
N HIS A 44 -10.39 -0.16 -4.98
CA HIS A 44 -9.00 -0.37 -5.37
C HIS A 44 -8.00 -0.31 -4.21
N GLY A 45 -8.29 0.41 -3.12
CA GLY A 45 -7.41 0.50 -1.95
C GLY A 45 -6.11 1.29 -2.18
N LEU A 46 -5.97 1.95 -3.33
CA LEU A 46 -4.78 2.76 -3.68
C LEU A 46 -4.93 4.18 -3.15
N ASN A 47 -3.81 4.78 -2.76
CA ASN A 47 -3.73 6.16 -2.27
C ASN A 47 -2.95 7.06 -3.24
N ASP A 48 -3.08 8.37 -3.06
CA ASP A 48 -2.29 9.34 -3.83
C ASP A 48 -0.79 9.09 -3.63
N GLY A 49 -0.06 9.11 -4.75
CA GLY A 49 1.37 8.86 -4.75
C GLY A 49 1.78 7.38 -4.68
N ASP A 50 0.83 6.43 -4.60
CA ASP A 50 1.15 5.01 -4.71
C ASP A 50 1.76 4.71 -6.08
N LYS A 51 2.85 3.96 -6.07
CA LYS A 51 3.57 3.56 -7.27
C LYS A 51 2.97 2.26 -7.82
N VAL A 52 2.65 2.24 -9.11
CA VAL A 52 2.08 1.08 -9.79
C VAL A 52 2.79 0.79 -11.11
N ILE A 53 2.84 -0.49 -11.50
CA ILE A 53 3.19 -0.91 -12.86
C ILE A 53 1.89 -1.09 -13.63
N HIS A 54 1.77 -0.45 -14.79
CA HIS A 54 0.72 -0.74 -15.74
C HIS A 54 1.18 -1.87 -16.66
N THR A 55 0.35 -2.90 -16.81
CA THR A 55 0.56 -3.98 -17.78
C THR A 55 -0.68 -4.14 -18.65
N ALA A 56 -0.50 -4.32 -19.94
CA ALA A 56 -1.58 -4.52 -20.90
C ALA A 56 -1.16 -5.42 -22.05
N ALA A 57 -2.06 -6.29 -22.49
CA ALA A 57 -1.83 -7.14 -23.67
C ALA A 57 -1.85 -6.35 -25.00
N ALA A 58 -2.45 -5.17 -25.00
CA ALA A 58 -2.49 -4.23 -26.13
C ALA A 58 -2.28 -2.81 -25.60
N SER A 59 -1.53 -2.00 -26.32
CA SER A 59 -1.26 -0.62 -25.91
C SER A 59 -2.55 0.18 -25.83
N SER A 60 -2.78 0.80 -24.69
CA SER A 60 -3.76 1.88 -24.54
C SER A 60 -3.10 3.15 -25.07
N GLY A 61 -3.80 3.96 -25.84
CA GLY A 61 -3.28 5.28 -26.17
C GLY A 61 -3.01 6.09 -24.90
N GLY A 62 -1.76 6.54 -24.73
CA GLY A 62 -1.33 7.31 -23.56
C GLY A 62 -0.79 6.48 -22.38
N LEU A 63 -1.06 5.16 -22.32
CA LEU A 63 -0.49 4.28 -21.32
C LEU A 63 0.46 3.27 -21.98
N GLU A 64 1.67 3.21 -21.47
CA GLU A 64 2.69 2.27 -21.95
C GLU A 64 2.67 0.99 -21.12
N ASP A 65 2.88 -0.15 -21.79
CA ASP A 65 3.02 -1.44 -21.12
C ASP A 65 4.32 -1.49 -20.29
N GLU A 66 4.27 -2.20 -19.15
CA GLU A 66 5.37 -2.33 -18.18
C GLU A 66 5.92 -0.99 -17.66
N LYS A 67 5.20 0.10 -17.81
CA LYS A 67 5.61 1.42 -17.32
C LYS A 67 5.10 1.68 -15.90
N ILE A 68 5.93 2.38 -15.14
CA ILE A 68 5.61 2.83 -13.79
C ILE A 68 4.87 4.15 -13.84
N TYR A 69 3.76 4.19 -13.09
CA TYR A 69 2.92 5.38 -12.88
C TYR A 69 2.67 5.60 -11.39
N TYR A 70 2.14 6.77 -11.07
CA TYR A 70 1.76 7.15 -9.72
C TYR A 70 0.27 7.44 -9.67
N ILE A 71 -0.39 6.97 -8.59
CA ILE A 71 -1.83 7.10 -8.43
C ILE A 71 -2.21 8.54 -8.05
N VAL A 72 -3.22 9.06 -8.72
CA VAL A 72 -4.00 10.22 -8.34
C VAL A 72 -5.40 9.73 -8.04
N ARG A 73 -5.72 9.61 -6.76
CA ARG A 73 -7.00 9.06 -6.30
C ARG A 73 -8.13 10.03 -6.53
N GLN A 74 -9.18 9.62 -7.19
CA GLN A 74 -10.39 10.41 -7.39
C GLN A 74 -11.51 10.00 -6.44
N SER A 75 -11.60 8.73 -6.12
CA SER A 75 -12.56 8.15 -5.17
C SER A 75 -12.09 6.76 -4.76
N LYS A 76 -12.86 6.06 -3.94
CA LYS A 76 -12.59 4.65 -3.60
C LYS A 76 -12.59 3.71 -4.82
N ASN A 77 -13.23 4.13 -5.93
CA ASN A 77 -13.43 3.31 -7.12
C ASN A 77 -12.80 3.91 -8.39
N LYS A 78 -12.19 5.08 -8.32
CA LYS A 78 -11.63 5.76 -9.51
C LYS A 78 -10.26 6.32 -9.23
N VAL A 79 -9.35 6.11 -10.17
CA VAL A 79 -8.00 6.65 -10.16
C VAL A 79 -7.68 7.37 -11.46
N LYS A 80 -6.75 8.31 -11.40
CA LYS A 80 -5.97 8.82 -12.53
C LYS A 80 -4.51 8.44 -12.33
N LEU A 81 -3.72 8.57 -13.36
CA LEU A 81 -2.30 8.24 -13.35
C LEU A 81 -1.45 9.47 -13.62
N SER A 82 -0.33 9.60 -12.92
CA SER A 82 0.69 10.63 -13.14
C SER A 82 2.04 9.99 -13.44
N LEU A 83 2.94 10.73 -14.06
CA LEU A 83 4.28 10.26 -14.41
C LEU A 83 5.27 10.36 -13.24
N SER A 84 4.98 11.21 -12.26
CA SER A 84 5.83 11.35 -11.08
C SER A 84 5.01 11.36 -9.79
N ARG A 85 5.66 10.95 -8.70
CA ARG A 85 5.05 11.01 -7.36
C ARG A 85 4.77 12.45 -6.94
N PHE A 86 5.69 13.36 -7.26
CA PHE A 86 5.54 14.77 -6.92
C PHE A 86 4.27 15.35 -7.54
N GLU A 87 4.11 15.20 -8.86
CA GLU A 87 2.93 15.68 -9.59
C GLU A 87 1.63 15.02 -9.11
N SER A 88 1.67 13.72 -8.72
CA SER A 88 0.48 13.02 -8.23
C SER A 88 -0.03 13.53 -6.87
N LEU A 89 0.80 14.24 -6.12
CA LEU A 89 0.48 14.80 -4.80
C LEU A 89 0.16 16.30 -4.82
N GLU A 90 0.26 16.93 -5.98
CA GLU A 90 -0.08 18.36 -6.15
C GLU A 90 -1.60 18.60 -6.00
N PHE A 91 -1.98 19.80 -5.58
CA PHE A 91 -3.39 20.21 -5.51
C PHE A 91 -4.10 20.14 -6.87
N ALA A 92 -3.38 20.42 -7.95
CA ALA A 92 -3.83 20.26 -9.33
C ALA A 92 -2.87 19.32 -10.07
N PRO A 93 -3.01 18.00 -9.87
CA PRO A 93 -2.04 17.02 -10.34
C PRO A 93 -1.99 16.95 -11.86
N GLU A 94 -0.78 16.90 -12.41
CA GLU A 94 -0.60 16.59 -13.83
C GLU A 94 -0.86 15.09 -14.03
N VAL A 95 -1.82 14.80 -14.91
CA VAL A 95 -2.26 13.43 -15.19
C VAL A 95 -1.99 13.02 -16.61
N VAL A 96 -1.74 11.74 -16.80
CA VAL A 96 -1.56 11.14 -18.13
C VAL A 96 -2.84 11.25 -18.93
N THR A 97 -2.74 11.75 -20.16
CA THR A 97 -3.85 11.78 -21.10
C THR A 97 -4.05 10.39 -21.70
N ILE A 98 -5.23 9.81 -21.50
CA ILE A 98 -5.62 8.53 -22.08
C ILE A 98 -6.37 8.80 -23.38
N THR A 99 -5.83 8.36 -24.51
CA THR A 99 -6.40 8.64 -25.85
C THR A 99 -7.19 7.48 -26.44
N SER A 100 -7.02 6.28 -25.91
CA SER A 100 -7.84 5.11 -26.25
C SER A 100 -8.00 4.18 -25.07
N ALA A 101 -9.16 3.53 -24.98
CA ALA A 101 -9.46 2.59 -23.90
C ALA A 101 -9.00 1.18 -24.26
N SER A 102 -8.28 0.52 -23.35
CA SER A 102 -7.97 -0.92 -23.41
C SER A 102 -8.02 -1.54 -22.02
N ALA A 103 -8.10 -2.86 -21.97
CA ALA A 103 -7.96 -3.60 -20.73
C ALA A 103 -6.51 -3.60 -20.23
N GLY A 104 -6.33 -3.60 -18.92
CA GLY A 104 -5.01 -3.63 -18.31
C GLY A 104 -5.04 -4.00 -16.85
N THR A 105 -3.88 -3.92 -16.22
CA THR A 105 -3.71 -4.18 -14.79
C THR A 105 -2.81 -3.09 -14.18
N LEU A 106 -3.18 -2.58 -13.02
CA LEU A 106 -2.35 -1.75 -12.18
C LEU A 106 -1.82 -2.60 -11.02
N SER A 107 -0.52 -2.76 -10.95
CA SER A 107 0.15 -3.59 -9.95
C SER A 107 0.94 -2.72 -8.97
N PRO A 108 0.46 -2.50 -7.72
CA PRO A 108 1.17 -1.71 -6.73
C PRO A 108 2.56 -2.26 -6.44
N ILE A 109 3.56 -1.40 -6.42
CA ILE A 109 4.94 -1.75 -6.10
C ILE A 109 5.18 -1.50 -4.61
N ASN A 110 5.50 -2.55 -3.86
CA ASN A 110 5.85 -2.47 -2.43
C ASN A 110 5.00 -1.43 -1.66
N PRO A 111 3.68 -1.55 -1.66
CA PRO A 111 2.81 -0.55 -1.04
C PRO A 111 2.95 -0.54 0.48
N SER A 112 2.67 0.60 1.10
CA SER A 112 2.35 0.63 2.52
C SER A 112 0.99 -0.03 2.75
N LEU A 113 0.88 -0.84 3.78
CA LEU A 113 -0.31 -1.63 4.07
C LEU A 113 -0.92 -1.21 5.40
N ASP A 114 -2.20 -0.89 5.38
CA ASP A 114 -2.97 -0.60 6.59
C ASP A 114 -3.63 -1.88 7.09
N LEU A 115 -3.18 -2.39 8.22
CA LEU A 115 -3.75 -3.56 8.86
C LEU A 115 -4.51 -3.16 10.13
N TYR A 116 -5.65 -3.80 10.35
CA TYR A 116 -6.52 -3.47 11.47
C TYR A 116 -6.49 -4.56 12.52
N LYS A 117 -6.43 -4.17 13.79
CA LYS A 117 -6.52 -5.09 14.93
C LYS A 117 -7.77 -5.95 14.82
N THR A 118 -7.68 -7.17 15.33
CA THR A 118 -8.66 -8.24 15.23
C THR A 118 -8.75 -8.95 13.88
N ASN A 119 -8.03 -8.49 12.88
CA ASN A 119 -7.99 -9.17 11.57
C ASN A 119 -6.86 -10.17 11.49
N THR A 120 -7.08 -11.18 10.66
CA THR A 120 -6.03 -12.09 10.19
C THR A 120 -5.75 -11.76 8.74
N VAL A 121 -4.50 -11.51 8.42
CA VAL A 121 -4.06 -11.13 7.08
C VAL A 121 -3.16 -12.21 6.52
N LYS A 122 -3.46 -12.70 5.33
CA LYS A 122 -2.64 -13.65 4.60
C LYS A 122 -1.91 -12.96 3.46
N PHE A 123 -0.59 -13.03 3.45
CA PHE A 123 0.21 -12.79 2.26
C PHE A 123 0.21 -14.08 1.44
N ASN A 124 -0.45 -14.05 0.32
CA ASN A 124 -0.51 -15.18 -0.61
C ASN A 124 0.75 -15.18 -1.46
N LEU A 125 1.60 -16.17 -1.23
CA LEU A 125 2.90 -16.36 -1.87
C LEU A 125 2.91 -17.51 -2.87
N SER A 126 1.75 -17.95 -3.34
CA SER A 126 1.63 -19.11 -4.25
C SER A 126 1.98 -18.81 -5.70
N ASP A 127 2.15 -17.54 -6.07
CA ASP A 127 2.40 -17.18 -7.48
C ASP A 127 3.75 -17.74 -7.97
N PRO A 128 3.78 -18.44 -9.11
CA PRO A 128 5.00 -19.05 -9.65
C PRO A 128 6.14 -18.07 -9.92
N SER A 129 5.86 -16.78 -10.07
CA SER A 129 6.91 -15.76 -10.22
C SER A 129 7.87 -15.68 -9.02
N LEU A 130 7.44 -16.19 -7.85
CA LEU A 130 8.25 -16.24 -6.62
C LEU A 130 9.18 -17.45 -6.55
N CYS A 131 9.16 -18.35 -7.54
CA CYS A 131 10.10 -19.48 -7.61
C CYS A 131 11.19 -19.26 -8.66
N SER A 132 12.25 -20.03 -8.52
CA SER A 132 13.33 -20.18 -9.50
C SER A 132 13.40 -21.63 -9.97
N PHE A 133 13.79 -21.82 -11.21
CA PHE A 133 13.96 -23.15 -11.81
C PHE A 133 15.43 -23.44 -12.08
N VAL A 134 15.85 -24.65 -11.72
CA VAL A 134 17.17 -25.15 -12.09
C VAL A 134 16.97 -26.55 -12.70
N GLY A 135 17.09 -26.63 -13.99
CA GLY A 135 16.73 -27.84 -14.72
C GLY A 135 15.23 -28.15 -14.55
N LEU A 136 14.90 -29.30 -13.97
CA LEU A 136 13.55 -29.74 -13.68
C LEU A 136 13.09 -29.44 -12.23
N ALA A 137 13.96 -28.89 -11.40
CA ALA A 137 13.67 -28.62 -10.00
C ALA A 137 13.22 -27.18 -9.78
N SER A 138 12.19 -27.00 -8.93
CA SER A 138 11.66 -25.69 -8.52
C SER A 138 12.17 -25.36 -7.12
N TYR A 139 12.59 -24.12 -6.91
CA TYR A 139 13.09 -23.63 -5.64
C TYR A 139 12.38 -22.32 -5.28
N THR A 140 12.04 -22.11 -4.02
CA THR A 140 11.62 -20.81 -3.52
C THR A 140 12.73 -19.79 -3.76
N ALA A 141 12.43 -18.71 -4.47
CA ALA A 141 13.42 -17.67 -4.80
C ALA A 141 13.53 -16.60 -3.71
N PHE A 142 12.43 -16.30 -3.02
CA PHE A 142 12.35 -15.24 -2.02
C PHE A 142 11.58 -15.69 -0.80
N ASN A 143 12.04 -15.29 0.38
CA ASN A 143 11.28 -15.33 1.63
C ASN A 143 10.75 -13.95 1.96
N LEU A 144 9.57 -13.88 2.60
CA LEU A 144 9.04 -12.67 3.17
C LEU A 144 9.44 -12.60 4.64
N ASP A 145 10.22 -11.60 5.00
CA ASP A 145 10.66 -11.31 6.37
C ASP A 145 9.99 -10.03 6.87
N LEU A 146 9.72 -9.96 8.18
CA LEU A 146 9.14 -8.80 8.85
C LEU A 146 10.11 -8.25 9.88
N TYR A 147 10.14 -6.93 10.01
CA TYR A 147 11.06 -6.18 10.87
C TYR A 147 10.29 -5.16 11.70
N THR A 148 10.84 -4.80 12.88
CA THR A 148 10.30 -3.74 13.72
C THR A 148 10.91 -2.37 13.43
N ASP A 149 11.97 -2.33 12.63
CA ASP A 149 12.67 -1.11 12.25
C ASP A 149 12.77 -0.94 10.73
N ARG A 150 12.87 0.33 10.32
CA ARG A 150 12.92 0.74 8.92
C ARG A 150 14.22 0.35 8.20
N ASP A 151 15.29 0.15 8.96
CA ASP A 151 16.61 -0.21 8.42
C ASP A 151 16.78 -1.71 8.23
N PHE A 152 15.75 -2.50 8.58
CA PHE A 152 15.74 -3.97 8.51
C PHE A 152 16.85 -4.63 9.36
N LYS A 153 17.07 -4.12 10.57
CA LYS A 153 18.04 -4.65 11.53
C LYS A 153 17.40 -5.55 12.59
N ASP A 154 16.24 -5.11 13.10
CA ASP A 154 15.54 -5.79 14.18
C ASP A 154 14.45 -6.70 13.59
N VAL A 155 14.75 -7.98 13.50
CA VAL A 155 13.87 -8.99 12.91
C VAL A 155 12.68 -9.27 13.82
N PHE A 156 11.46 -9.05 13.34
CA PHE A 156 10.24 -9.51 13.97
C PHE A 156 9.93 -10.97 13.60
N TYR A 157 10.02 -11.28 12.31
CA TYR A 157 9.84 -12.62 11.78
C TYR A 157 10.72 -12.84 10.55
N SER A 158 11.38 -14.01 10.51
CA SER A 158 12.01 -14.51 9.29
C SER A 158 11.86 -16.02 9.19
N SER A 159 12.04 -16.56 7.99
CA SER A 159 12.03 -18.01 7.77
C SER A 159 13.10 -18.78 8.56
N ARG A 160 14.07 -18.06 9.13
CA ARG A 160 15.17 -18.61 9.93
C ARG A 160 14.99 -18.46 11.43
N THR A 161 14.08 -17.60 11.86
CA THR A 161 13.74 -17.37 13.29
C THR A 161 12.40 -18.02 13.59
N THR A 162 12.40 -18.91 14.59
CA THR A 162 11.20 -19.64 15.00
C THR A 162 10.24 -18.77 15.79
N ASN A 163 9.00 -18.72 15.31
CA ASN A 163 7.75 -18.52 16.02
C ASN A 163 7.59 -17.27 16.87
N THR A 164 6.97 -16.28 16.27
CA THR A 164 6.04 -15.44 17.00
C THR A 164 4.65 -16.09 16.93
N PHE A 165 3.86 -16.02 17.98
CA PHE A 165 2.48 -16.53 18.01
C PHE A 165 1.62 -15.86 16.90
N GLU A 166 1.99 -14.66 16.51
CA GLU A 166 1.27 -13.81 15.56
C GLU A 166 1.52 -14.19 14.09
N VAL A 167 2.58 -14.94 13.79
CA VAL A 167 2.94 -15.29 12.41
C VAL A 167 2.96 -16.80 12.22
N SER A 168 2.30 -17.25 11.17
CA SER A 168 2.38 -18.63 10.70
C SER A 168 2.60 -18.69 9.20
N THR A 169 3.26 -19.73 8.72
CA THR A 169 3.51 -19.96 7.30
C THR A 169 2.96 -21.30 6.85
N THR A 170 2.56 -21.37 5.59
CA THR A 170 2.13 -22.59 4.91
C THR A 170 2.85 -22.71 3.59
N GLY A 171 3.09 -23.92 3.15
CA GLY A 171 3.67 -24.23 1.85
C GLY A 171 5.03 -23.60 1.58
N SER A 172 5.44 -23.63 0.33
CA SER A 172 6.71 -23.05 -0.16
C SER A 172 6.42 -21.97 -1.20
N PRO A 173 6.86 -20.72 -0.97
CA PRO A 173 6.59 -19.60 -1.88
C PRO A 173 6.94 -19.90 -3.34
N GLY A 174 6.01 -19.63 -4.23
CA GLY A 174 6.12 -19.86 -5.67
C GLY A 174 6.00 -21.32 -6.11
N ILE A 175 5.90 -22.29 -5.18
CA ILE A 175 5.89 -23.72 -5.49
C ILE A 175 4.55 -24.37 -5.16
N THR A 176 4.04 -24.13 -3.96
CA THR A 176 2.78 -24.76 -3.52
C THR A 176 1.61 -23.77 -3.60
N THR A 177 0.42 -24.28 -3.92
CA THR A 177 -0.79 -23.46 -4.11
C THR A 177 -1.34 -22.87 -2.81
N ASP A 178 -0.93 -23.39 -1.67
CA ASP A 178 -1.31 -22.91 -0.33
C ASP A 178 -0.25 -21.99 0.28
N ALA A 179 0.87 -21.76 -0.42
CA ALA A 179 1.98 -20.97 0.10
C ALA A 179 1.52 -19.59 0.58
N GLY A 180 1.92 -19.25 1.78
CA GLY A 180 1.60 -17.97 2.37
C GLY A 180 2.18 -17.74 3.75
N LEU A 181 2.19 -16.46 4.13
CA LEU A 181 2.46 -16.00 5.48
C LEU A 181 1.17 -15.39 6.03
N THR A 182 0.74 -15.87 7.18
CA THR A 182 -0.45 -15.37 7.87
C THR A 182 -0.03 -14.58 9.11
N LEU A 183 -0.52 -13.35 9.21
CA LEU A 183 -0.29 -12.45 10.34
C LEU A 183 -1.59 -12.25 11.11
N ILE A 184 -1.58 -12.55 12.40
CA ILE A 184 -2.68 -12.25 13.32
C ILE A 184 -2.44 -10.85 13.89
N VAL A 185 -3.30 -9.91 13.54
CA VAL A 185 -3.16 -8.51 13.95
C VAL A 185 -3.84 -8.32 15.32
N ASN A 186 -3.05 -8.24 16.36
CA ASN A 186 -3.51 -8.11 17.74
C ASN A 186 -2.77 -7.00 18.50
N ASP A 187 -3.04 -6.85 19.80
CA ASP A 187 -2.45 -5.80 20.64
C ASP A 187 -0.96 -6.01 20.95
N SER A 188 -0.43 -7.22 20.76
CA SER A 188 0.99 -7.51 20.98
C SER A 188 1.89 -7.06 19.82
N LEU A 189 1.32 -6.78 18.65
CA LEU A 189 2.08 -6.26 17.53
C LEU A 189 2.57 -4.82 17.78
N PRO A 190 3.76 -4.46 17.29
CA PRO A 190 4.20 -3.08 17.24
C PRO A 190 3.24 -2.21 16.41
N GLU A 191 3.28 -0.90 16.58
CA GLU A 191 2.43 0.03 15.81
C GLU A 191 2.74 0.03 14.32
N ALA A 192 3.98 -0.30 13.95
CA ALA A 192 4.41 -0.45 12.57
C ALA A 192 5.34 -1.66 12.41
N LEU A 193 5.19 -2.36 11.30
CA LEU A 193 6.11 -3.37 10.82
C LEU A 193 6.65 -2.98 9.45
N PHE A 194 7.83 -3.48 9.13
CA PHE A 194 8.47 -3.30 7.84
C PHE A 194 8.67 -4.67 7.21
N TYR A 195 8.37 -4.82 5.94
CA TYR A 195 8.54 -6.09 5.24
C TYR A 195 9.65 -6.02 4.21
N LYS A 196 10.29 -7.14 3.98
CA LYS A 196 11.34 -7.30 2.99
C LYS A 196 11.27 -8.68 2.36
N PHE A 197 11.46 -8.73 1.05
CA PHE A 197 11.70 -9.98 0.35
C PHE A 197 13.19 -10.27 0.29
N THR A 198 13.58 -11.36 0.89
CA THR A 198 14.99 -11.76 1.00
C THR A 198 15.25 -12.94 0.07
N PRO A 199 16.25 -12.86 -0.83
CA PRO A 199 16.65 -14.00 -1.64
C PRO A 199 17.05 -15.20 -0.77
N VAL A 200 16.64 -16.40 -1.19
CA VAL A 200 16.98 -17.63 -0.47
C VAL A 200 18.41 -18.04 -0.83
N GLU A 201 19.28 -18.16 0.19
CA GLU A 201 20.65 -18.67 0.00
C GLU A 201 20.64 -20.11 -0.51
N GLY A 202 21.46 -20.38 -1.52
CA GLY A 202 21.61 -21.72 -2.12
C GLY A 202 20.53 -22.06 -3.14
N ALA A 203 19.44 -21.31 -3.25
CA ALA A 203 18.66 -21.34 -4.47
C ALA A 203 19.56 -20.81 -5.59
N LEU A 204 19.74 -21.59 -6.64
CA LEU A 204 20.37 -21.08 -7.86
C LEU A 204 19.38 -20.11 -8.50
N ILE A 205 19.30 -18.91 -7.89
CA ILE A 205 18.49 -17.83 -8.38
C ILE A 205 19.08 -17.47 -9.73
N SER A 206 18.28 -17.60 -10.78
CA SER A 206 18.70 -17.17 -12.11
C SER A 206 19.21 -15.73 -12.02
N ASP A 207 20.17 -15.37 -12.83
CA ASP A 207 20.78 -14.03 -12.83
C ASP A 207 19.73 -12.91 -12.89
N ILE A 208 18.57 -13.19 -13.45
CA ILE A 208 17.42 -12.29 -13.56
C ILE A 208 16.81 -11.91 -12.19
N LYS A 209 16.84 -12.82 -11.20
CA LYS A 209 16.27 -12.60 -9.87
C LYS A 209 17.30 -12.20 -8.81
N LYS A 210 18.57 -12.04 -9.19
CA LYS A 210 19.66 -11.69 -8.26
C LYS A 210 19.50 -10.34 -7.59
N GLU A 211 18.84 -9.41 -8.25
CA GLU A 211 18.65 -8.04 -7.76
C GLU A 211 17.18 -7.66 -7.66
N LEU A 212 16.62 -7.85 -6.48
CA LEU A 212 15.35 -7.22 -6.14
C LEU A 212 15.60 -5.73 -5.92
N ILE A 213 15.00 -4.89 -6.75
CA ILE A 213 15.12 -3.44 -6.60
C ILE A 213 14.19 -2.99 -5.47
N ILE A 214 14.79 -2.47 -4.40
CA ILE A 214 14.07 -1.82 -3.31
C ILE A 214 13.97 -0.35 -3.65
N ASP A 215 12.73 0.15 -3.72
CA ASP A 215 12.48 1.56 -3.95
C ASP A 215 12.60 2.34 -2.64
N LYS A 216 13.63 3.14 -2.49
CA LYS A 216 13.91 3.91 -1.27
C LYS A 216 13.35 5.33 -1.29
N GLU A 217 12.73 5.75 -2.38
CA GLU A 217 12.30 7.13 -2.56
C GLU A 217 10.99 7.46 -1.82
N VAL A 218 10.25 6.44 -1.40
CA VAL A 218 8.93 6.61 -0.80
C VAL A 218 9.01 6.46 0.72
N VAL A 219 8.62 7.50 1.45
CA VAL A 219 8.45 7.46 2.91
C VAL A 219 7.35 6.45 3.25
N GLY A 220 7.57 5.59 4.24
CA GLY A 220 6.64 4.50 4.58
C GLY A 220 6.72 3.28 3.66
N TYR A 221 7.66 3.28 2.76
CA TYR A 221 7.95 2.23 1.84
C TYR A 221 8.24 0.90 2.55
N ASN A 222 7.61 -0.18 2.07
CA ASN A 222 7.60 -1.48 2.74
C ASN A 222 6.98 -1.47 4.17
N GLN A 223 6.25 -0.43 4.53
CA GLN A 223 5.65 -0.29 5.84
C GLN A 223 4.29 -0.99 5.89
N VAL A 224 4.03 -1.63 7.03
CA VAL A 224 2.73 -2.14 7.40
C VAL A 224 2.27 -1.38 8.63
N ASP A 225 1.25 -0.55 8.48
CA ASP A 225 0.69 0.21 9.58
C ASP A 225 -0.42 -0.60 10.27
N ILE A 226 -0.29 -0.74 11.58
CA ILE A 226 -1.29 -1.41 12.42
C ILE A 226 -2.22 -0.35 13.00
N LYS A 227 -3.41 -0.26 12.45
CA LYS A 227 -4.39 0.74 12.87
C LYS A 227 -5.39 0.21 13.89
N LYS A 228 -5.74 1.03 14.86
CA LYS A 228 -6.74 0.72 15.87
C LYS A 228 -8.17 0.77 15.30
N SER A 229 -8.41 1.66 14.33
CA SER A 229 -9.69 1.80 13.64
C SER A 229 -9.51 2.48 12.29
N ASN A 230 -10.55 2.40 11.43
CA ASN A 230 -10.59 3.10 10.15
C ASN A 230 -10.70 4.64 10.30
N TYR A 231 -10.96 5.12 11.52
CA TYR A 231 -10.99 6.56 11.82
C TYR A 231 -9.62 7.07 12.28
N SER A 232 -8.61 6.20 12.40
CA SER A 232 -7.23 6.60 12.69
C SER A 232 -6.51 6.91 11.39
N GLY A 233 -5.97 8.10 11.26
CA GLY A 233 -5.25 8.53 10.07
C GLY A 233 -5.17 10.04 9.97
N SER A 234 -4.59 10.52 8.88
CA SER A 234 -4.62 11.93 8.49
C SER A 234 -5.73 12.12 7.46
N PHE A 235 -6.60 13.07 7.69
CA PHE A 235 -7.76 13.35 6.84
C PHE A 235 -7.83 14.83 6.54
N ASP A 236 -8.27 15.17 5.33
CA ASP A 236 -8.55 16.57 4.98
C ASP A 236 -9.87 17.01 5.63
N ILE A 237 -9.85 18.16 6.25
CA ILE A 237 -11.05 18.75 6.82
C ILE A 237 -11.90 19.27 5.65
N THR A 238 -13.10 18.72 5.50
CA THR A 238 -14.04 19.07 4.43
C THR A 238 -15.06 20.14 4.82
N GLY A 239 -15.18 20.42 6.11
CA GLY A 239 -16.08 21.46 6.62
C GLY A 239 -15.81 21.79 8.07
N ILE A 240 -16.03 23.04 8.44
CA ILE A 240 -15.96 23.53 9.84
C ILE A 240 -17.36 23.97 10.25
N GLY A 241 -17.89 23.33 11.28
CA GLY A 241 -19.19 23.68 11.85
C GLY A 241 -19.13 24.92 12.76
N VAL A 242 -20.30 25.51 13.04
CA VAL A 242 -20.41 26.72 13.87
C VAL A 242 -20.10 26.51 15.35
N THR A 243 -19.97 25.25 15.82
CA THR A 243 -19.72 24.92 17.23
C THR A 243 -18.71 23.79 17.32
N ASN A 244 -17.42 24.13 17.33
CA ASN A 244 -16.32 23.20 17.61
C ASN A 244 -16.41 21.82 16.92
N THR A 245 -17.06 21.77 15.76
CA THR A 245 -17.20 20.57 14.95
C THR A 245 -16.53 20.76 13.59
N PHE A 246 -15.95 19.73 13.08
CA PHE A 246 -15.43 19.68 11.71
C PHE A 246 -15.83 18.35 11.07
N THR A 247 -15.88 18.33 9.77
CA THR A 247 -16.16 17.13 8.98
C THR A 247 -14.94 16.74 8.16
N TYR A 248 -14.74 15.46 7.99
CA TYR A 248 -13.72 14.90 7.14
C TYR A 248 -14.26 13.64 6.46
N ASN A 249 -13.68 13.29 5.33
CA ASN A 249 -14.08 12.11 4.60
C ASN A 249 -13.24 10.90 5.04
N VAL A 250 -13.91 9.83 5.44
CA VAL A 250 -13.29 8.53 5.68
C VAL A 250 -13.32 7.74 4.38
N LEU A 251 -12.18 7.15 4.03
CA LEU A 251 -11.98 6.48 2.74
C LEU A 251 -12.64 5.12 2.60
N SER A 252 -13.35 4.63 3.62
CA SER A 252 -14.08 3.36 3.58
C SER A 252 -15.57 3.60 3.84
N ASP A 253 -16.43 2.81 3.17
CA ASP A 253 -17.85 2.70 3.54
C ASP A 253 -17.91 1.97 4.90
N LEU A 254 -17.78 2.73 5.95
CA LEU A 254 -18.02 2.25 7.28
C LEU A 254 -19.52 2.39 7.51
N GLU A 255 -20.19 1.26 7.80
CA GLU A 255 -21.48 1.35 8.45
C GLU A 255 -21.32 2.20 9.71
N ALA A 256 -22.25 3.12 9.91
CA ALA A 256 -22.22 4.06 11.02
C ALA A 256 -22.33 3.33 12.34
N ASN A 257 -21.21 2.87 12.87
CA ASN A 257 -21.09 2.44 14.24
C ASN A 257 -20.69 3.65 15.08
N SER A 258 -21.45 3.96 16.09
CA SER A 258 -21.12 5.02 17.05
C SER A 258 -19.90 4.58 17.86
N TYR A 259 -18.76 5.19 17.65
CA TYR A 259 -17.60 5.03 18.49
C TYR A 259 -17.57 6.13 19.57
N SER A 260 -17.20 5.75 20.78
CA SER A 260 -16.92 6.72 21.83
C SER A 260 -15.65 7.51 21.47
N LEU A 261 -15.77 8.82 21.35
CA LEU A 261 -14.63 9.72 21.11
C LEU A 261 -13.74 9.94 22.34
N SER A 262 -13.98 9.23 23.46
CA SER A 262 -13.24 9.44 24.70
C SER A 262 -11.75 9.10 24.60
N GLU A 263 -11.33 8.35 23.58
CA GLU A 263 -9.93 7.97 23.33
C GLU A 263 -9.37 8.54 22.03
N ALA A 264 -10.11 9.40 21.30
CA ALA A 264 -9.61 9.99 20.07
C ALA A 264 -8.68 11.16 20.37
N GLU A 265 -7.42 11.07 19.99
CA GLU A 265 -6.48 12.17 19.99
C GLU A 265 -6.54 12.85 18.62
N LEU A 266 -7.00 14.10 18.59
CA LEU A 266 -7.04 14.90 17.38
C LEU A 266 -5.70 15.61 17.18
N LYS A 267 -5.02 15.31 16.08
CA LYS A 267 -3.85 16.05 15.60
C LYS A 267 -4.21 16.67 14.25
N TYR A 268 -4.00 17.97 14.09
CA TYR A 268 -4.21 18.60 12.80
C TYR A 268 -2.99 19.41 12.35
N PHE A 269 -2.90 19.58 11.05
CA PHE A 269 -1.82 20.30 10.40
C PHE A 269 -2.42 21.46 9.62
N THR A 270 -1.83 22.65 9.76
CA THR A 270 -2.12 23.77 8.88
C THR A 270 -0.99 23.89 7.86
N SER A 271 -1.31 23.85 6.58
CA SER A 271 -0.35 24.26 5.57
C SER A 271 -0.32 25.79 5.50
N SER A 272 0.87 26.36 5.45
CA SER A 272 1.09 27.81 5.49
C SER A 272 0.65 28.55 4.22
N THR A 273 0.07 27.90 3.24
CA THR A 273 -0.22 28.48 1.93
C THR A 273 -1.66 28.92 1.72
N ASN A 274 -2.61 28.57 2.61
CA ASN A 274 -3.97 29.06 2.50
C ASN A 274 -4.54 29.41 3.86
N THR A 275 -4.46 30.67 4.20
CA THR A 275 -5.13 31.29 5.35
C THR A 275 -6.61 31.45 5.08
N TYR A 276 -7.42 30.54 5.59
CA TYR A 276 -8.86 30.76 5.69
C TYR A 276 -9.30 30.72 7.15
N GLY A 277 -9.36 31.88 7.75
CA GLY A 277 -9.92 32.14 9.07
C GLY A 277 -8.91 32.05 10.22
N PRO A 278 -9.05 32.89 11.23
CA PRO A 278 -8.18 32.87 12.38
C PRO A 278 -8.52 31.68 13.28
N ILE A 279 -7.60 30.76 13.42
CA ILE A 279 -7.60 29.85 14.56
C ILE A 279 -6.96 30.63 15.70
N SER A 280 -7.75 30.98 16.71
CA SER A 280 -7.28 31.85 17.78
C SER A 280 -6.44 31.14 18.84
N GLU A 281 -6.55 29.81 18.96
CA GLU A 281 -5.73 29.03 19.89
C GLU A 281 -5.73 27.54 19.54
N VAL A 282 -4.54 26.93 19.62
CA VAL A 282 -4.34 25.49 19.50
C VAL A 282 -3.50 25.02 20.66
N THR A 283 -4.04 24.18 21.51
CA THR A 283 -3.30 23.57 22.59
C THR A 283 -2.83 22.18 22.19
N LEU A 284 -1.53 21.99 22.00
CA LEU A 284 -0.92 20.69 21.79
C LEU A 284 -0.75 19.98 23.14
N LYS A 285 -1.44 18.87 23.36
CA LYS A 285 -1.26 18.04 24.58
C LYS A 285 -0.03 17.16 24.52
N SER A 286 0.49 16.85 23.34
CA SER A 286 1.77 16.16 23.17
C SER A 286 2.44 16.56 21.85
N LYS A 287 3.76 16.70 21.85
CA LYS A 287 4.55 16.86 20.62
C LYS A 287 4.80 15.49 20.03
N GLY A 288 4.34 15.23 18.81
CA GLY A 288 4.79 14.08 18.05
C GLY A 288 6.26 14.24 17.64
N SER A 289 6.99 13.14 17.53
CA SER A 289 8.45 13.13 17.33
C SER A 289 8.92 13.55 15.92
N TYR A 290 8.04 14.00 15.05
CA TYR A 290 8.35 14.30 13.64
C TYR A 290 7.95 15.72 13.18
N TYR A 291 7.69 16.63 14.10
CA TYR A 291 7.33 18.01 13.74
C TYR A 291 8.51 18.96 13.94
N SER A 292 8.92 19.66 12.88
CA SER A 292 9.83 20.80 13.04
C SER A 292 9.07 21.97 13.64
N GLU A 293 9.71 22.68 14.56
CA GLU A 293 9.18 23.86 15.24
C GLU A 293 9.15 25.12 14.34
N THR A 294 8.89 25.01 13.05
CA THR A 294 8.72 26.20 12.22
C THR A 294 7.24 26.56 12.13
N VAL A 295 6.85 27.49 12.96
CA VAL A 295 5.66 28.32 12.80
C VAL A 295 5.91 29.34 11.69
#